data_7c9487e511bac14b6ed5f93ec2891fc5
#
_entry.id   7c9487e511bac14b6ed5f93ec2891fc5
#
_cell.length_a   1.000
_cell.length_b   1.000
_cell.length_c   1.000
_cell.angle_alpha   90.00
_cell.angle_beta   90.00
_cell.angle_gamma   90.00
#
_symmetry.space_group_name_H-M   'P 1'
#
loop_
_entity.id
_entity.type
_entity.pdbx_description
1 polymer ?
#
loop_
_entity_poly.entity_id
_entity_poly.type
_entity_poly.pdbx_seq_one_letter_code
_entity_poly.pdbx_strand_id
1 'polypeptide(L)'
;MLLGLCALIFVGACVLGFVKIDPQTGKPSLSLSGAGIDVSLPDLGNVSLPDFGGLAIPSGAEGLQDAAQKAISGLSGWPYAVGQSGLTVKTLRAGKGEAVLVCADGYTMLLGGGSGMGAALTAQLLLSGVGHLNAVVAMGSDADSIGGLPLAMTLMQPEYLLYPSSQTKGTAYNRLMDTAQKSSKTQLMAAKPGISFMLGRAQVTIIGPAKTPHVDERNDGLSVRIDYGQTSVLVLGGIIASGERELITSKVNLDADALVCAQGGSEEATCQELVEAVSPRIALLTGKNPANAVRVRLMRVGSDVYCRADFGVMTLFSDGQTMTAKP
;
A
#
# COMPACT_ATOMS: atom_id res chain seq x y z
N MET A 1 20.91 -4.18 10.31
CA MET A 1 19.65 -3.97 9.58
C MET A 1 18.60 -5.04 9.88
N LEU A 2 18.95 -6.34 9.90
CA LEU A 2 17.99 -7.42 10.26
C LEU A 2 17.50 -7.33 11.72
N LEU A 3 18.35 -6.97 12.65
CA LEU A 3 18.03 -6.82 14.09
C LEU A 3 16.98 -5.71 14.36
N GLY A 4 17.05 -4.60 13.66
CA GLY A 4 16.07 -3.52 13.80
C GLY A 4 14.68 -3.89 13.29
N LEU A 5 14.61 -4.70 12.21
CA LEU A 5 13.35 -5.19 11.66
C LEU A 5 12.68 -6.21 12.61
N CYS A 6 13.46 -7.10 13.21
CA CYS A 6 12.98 -8.05 14.22
C CYS A 6 12.47 -7.34 15.48
N ALA A 7 13.15 -6.29 15.94
CA ALA A 7 12.73 -5.50 17.08
C ALA A 7 11.41 -4.76 16.84
N LEU A 8 11.21 -4.19 15.64
CA LEU A 8 9.97 -3.51 15.26
C LEU A 8 8.79 -4.48 15.09
N ILE A 9 9.04 -5.67 14.54
CA ILE A 9 8.01 -6.73 14.44
C ILE A 9 7.64 -7.20 15.84
N PHE A 10 8.61 -7.33 16.74
CA PHE A 10 8.39 -7.76 18.13
C PHE A 10 7.61 -6.70 18.92
N VAL A 11 7.98 -5.42 18.83
CA VAL A 11 7.24 -4.31 19.43
C VAL A 11 5.83 -4.25 18.86
N GLY A 12 5.64 -4.35 17.55
CA GLY A 12 4.33 -4.41 16.93
C GLY A 12 3.48 -5.58 17.42
N ALA A 13 4.07 -6.75 17.64
CA ALA A 13 3.38 -7.93 18.14
C ALA A 13 3.02 -7.82 19.64
N CYS A 14 3.87 -7.22 20.46
CA CYS A 14 3.58 -6.90 21.87
C CYS A 14 2.43 -5.89 21.98
N VAL A 15 2.44 -4.88 21.14
CA VAL A 15 1.45 -3.81 21.08
C VAL A 15 0.06 -4.32 20.66
N LEU A 16 0.02 -5.28 19.76
CA LEU A 16 -1.23 -5.90 19.30
C LEU A 16 -1.77 -6.96 20.25
N GLY A 17 -1.11 -7.19 21.41
CA GLY A 17 -1.50 -8.20 22.39
C GLY A 17 -1.23 -9.64 21.94
N PHE A 18 -0.50 -9.83 20.84
CA PHE A 18 -0.09 -11.17 20.40
C PHE A 18 1.11 -11.71 21.17
N VAL A 19 1.95 -10.83 21.73
CA VAL A 19 3.07 -11.20 22.59
C VAL A 19 2.82 -10.62 23.98
N LYS A 20 2.77 -11.46 24.98
CA LYS A 20 2.76 -11.07 26.40
C LYS A 20 4.17 -11.27 26.96
N ILE A 21 4.65 -10.29 27.69
CA ILE A 21 5.90 -10.42 28.45
C ILE A 21 5.52 -10.77 29.88
N ASP A 22 6.01 -11.88 30.38
CA ASP A 22 5.84 -12.27 31.78
C ASP A 22 6.58 -11.24 32.65
N PRO A 23 5.88 -10.53 33.55
CA PRO A 23 6.48 -9.48 34.37
C PRO A 23 7.51 -9.99 35.39
N GLN A 24 7.52 -11.30 35.68
CA GLN A 24 8.47 -11.88 36.65
C GLN A 24 9.72 -12.47 36.01
N THR A 25 9.58 -13.03 34.80
CA THR A 25 10.66 -13.70 34.08
C THR A 25 11.22 -12.92 32.90
N GLY A 26 10.52 -11.87 32.46
CA GLY A 26 10.88 -11.08 31.27
C GLY A 26 10.77 -11.87 29.96
N LYS A 27 10.24 -13.11 29.97
CA LYS A 27 10.15 -13.97 28.78
C LYS A 27 8.91 -13.64 27.96
N PRO A 28 9.06 -13.51 26.63
CA PRO A 28 7.91 -13.30 25.75
C PRO A 28 7.15 -14.61 25.49
N SER A 29 5.83 -14.56 25.54
CA SER A 29 4.92 -15.62 25.14
C SER A 29 3.98 -15.13 24.03
N LEU A 30 3.68 -15.96 23.06
CA LEU A 30 2.71 -15.66 22.00
C LEU A 30 1.32 -16.07 22.48
N SER A 31 0.41 -15.11 22.61
CA SER A 31 -0.98 -15.35 22.96
C SER A 31 -1.87 -14.99 21.77
N LEU A 32 -2.47 -15.98 21.14
CA LEU A 32 -3.52 -15.82 20.14
C LEU A 32 -4.88 -15.85 20.85
N SER A 33 -5.25 -14.75 21.47
CA SER A 33 -6.51 -14.59 22.20
C SER A 33 -7.72 -14.62 21.27
N GLY A 34 -8.04 -15.76 20.74
CA GLY A 34 -9.16 -16.06 19.84
C GLY A 34 -9.17 -17.51 19.41
N ALA A 35 -8.03 -18.20 19.53
CA ALA A 35 -7.89 -19.60 19.18
C ALA A 35 -7.45 -20.52 20.34
N GLY A 36 -7.28 -19.97 21.55
CA GLY A 36 -6.90 -20.77 22.74
C GLY A 36 -5.50 -21.41 22.64
N ILE A 37 -4.61 -20.87 21.83
CA ILE A 37 -3.27 -21.41 21.59
C ILE A 37 -2.25 -20.50 22.27
N ASP A 38 -1.64 -20.98 23.35
CA ASP A 38 -0.45 -20.38 23.96
C ASP A 38 0.79 -21.16 23.51
N VAL A 39 1.67 -20.51 22.76
CA VAL A 39 2.94 -21.08 22.32
C VAL A 39 4.07 -20.37 23.05
N SER A 40 4.84 -21.11 23.85
CA SER A 40 6.10 -20.60 24.38
C SER A 40 7.13 -20.50 23.24
N LEU A 41 7.69 -19.30 23.04
CA LEU A 41 8.75 -19.10 22.05
C LEU A 41 10.03 -19.81 22.54
N PRO A 42 10.83 -20.40 21.60
CA PRO A 42 12.11 -20.98 21.95
C PRO A 42 13.01 -19.94 22.59
N ASP A 43 13.83 -20.37 23.55
CA ASP A 43 14.80 -19.52 24.25
C ASP A 43 15.75 -18.90 23.23
N LEU A 44 15.61 -17.62 22.96
CA LEU A 44 16.42 -16.90 21.99
C LEU A 44 17.83 -16.56 22.51
N GLY A 45 18.29 -17.26 23.55
CA GLY A 45 19.61 -17.17 24.18
C GLY A 45 20.31 -15.84 23.93
N ASN A 46 20.61 -15.05 24.94
CA ASN A 46 21.43 -13.82 24.91
C ASN A 46 21.25 -12.82 23.73
N VAL A 47 20.07 -12.72 23.14
CA VAL A 47 19.72 -11.57 22.31
C VAL A 47 19.39 -10.43 23.26
N SER A 48 20.35 -9.58 23.56
CA SER A 48 20.08 -8.33 24.24
C SER A 48 19.19 -7.48 23.35
N LEU A 49 17.97 -7.23 23.81
CA LEU A 49 17.10 -6.24 23.17
C LEU A 49 17.84 -4.90 23.20
N PRO A 50 17.78 -4.10 22.13
CA PRO A 50 18.35 -2.76 22.17
C PRO A 50 17.72 -1.99 23.32
N ASP A 51 18.55 -1.28 24.08
CA ASP A 51 18.10 -0.42 25.17
C ASP A 51 17.25 0.71 24.59
N PHE A 52 15.95 0.66 24.83
CA PHE A 52 15.00 1.69 24.39
C PHE A 52 14.97 2.92 25.32
N GLY A 53 16.00 3.10 26.16
CA GLY A 53 16.17 4.32 26.93
C GLY A 53 15.00 4.70 27.83
N GLY A 54 14.41 3.73 28.54
CA GLY A 54 13.34 4.02 29.50
C GLY A 54 11.97 4.33 28.89
N LEU A 55 11.72 3.97 27.64
CA LEU A 55 10.40 4.07 27.03
C LEU A 55 9.43 3.10 27.74
N ALA A 56 8.59 3.64 28.62
CA ALA A 56 7.43 2.94 29.13
C ALA A 56 6.46 2.68 27.95
N ILE A 57 6.04 1.42 27.75
CA ILE A 57 5.06 1.08 26.72
C ILE A 57 3.71 1.65 27.15
N PRO A 58 3.15 2.65 26.44
CA PRO A 58 1.90 3.26 26.84
C PRO A 58 0.72 2.31 26.58
N SER A 59 -0.21 2.23 27.50
CA SER A 59 -1.47 1.52 27.33
C SER A 59 -2.47 2.42 26.59
N GLY A 60 -2.62 2.22 25.29
CA GLY A 60 -3.61 2.93 24.46
C GLY A 60 -3.09 3.27 23.05
N ALA A 61 -4.01 3.40 22.07
CA ALA A 61 -3.65 3.67 20.68
C ALA A 61 -2.90 5.00 20.47
N GLU A 62 -3.20 6.03 21.26
CA GLU A 62 -2.55 7.35 21.17
C GLU A 62 -1.10 7.31 21.67
N GLY A 63 -0.84 6.62 22.78
CA GLY A 63 0.51 6.48 23.29
C GLY A 63 1.43 5.63 22.40
N LEU A 64 0.86 4.78 21.56
CA LEU A 64 1.59 3.97 20.60
C LEU A 64 2.00 4.75 19.36
N GLN A 65 1.18 5.71 18.93
CA GLN A 65 1.54 6.64 17.86
C GLN A 65 2.74 7.48 18.27
N ASP A 66 2.76 8.00 19.50
CA ASP A 66 3.87 8.78 20.04
C ASP A 66 5.16 7.95 20.18
N ALA A 67 5.07 6.72 20.66
CA ALA A 67 6.23 5.83 20.78
C ALA A 67 6.79 5.42 19.40
N ALA A 68 5.92 5.14 18.43
CA ALA A 68 6.31 4.86 17.05
C ALA A 68 6.93 6.11 16.39
N GLN A 69 6.33 7.28 16.57
CA GLN A 69 6.84 8.56 16.06
C GLN A 69 8.22 8.88 16.65
N LYS A 70 8.43 8.60 17.94
CA LYS A 70 9.70 8.80 18.64
C LYS A 70 10.79 7.81 18.22
N ALA A 71 10.42 6.55 17.98
CA ALA A 71 11.33 5.54 17.42
C ALA A 71 11.74 5.89 15.98
N ILE A 72 10.83 6.45 15.18
CA ILE A 72 11.08 6.87 13.80
C ILE A 72 11.94 8.15 13.74
N SER A 73 11.73 9.11 14.64
CA SER A 73 12.54 10.33 14.68
C SER A 73 14.01 10.07 15.06
N GLY A 74 14.31 8.96 15.74
CA GLY A 74 15.67 8.50 16.01
C GLY A 74 16.36 7.84 14.80
N LEU A 75 15.64 7.53 13.72
CA LEU A 75 16.16 6.98 12.46
C LEU A 75 16.50 8.11 11.46
N SER A 76 17.06 9.21 11.92
CA SER A 76 17.50 10.34 11.10
C SER A 76 18.54 9.90 10.08
N GLY A 77 18.11 9.70 8.84
CA GLY A 77 18.98 9.29 7.74
C GLY A 77 18.25 8.71 6.53
N TRP A 78 16.93 8.60 6.55
CA TRP A 78 16.17 8.18 5.37
C TRP A 78 15.87 9.39 4.47
N PRO A 79 16.27 9.32 3.19
CA PRO A 79 16.19 10.47 2.28
C PRO A 79 14.77 10.87 1.86
N TYR A 80 13.72 10.23 2.39
CA TYR A 80 12.33 10.45 1.98
C TYR A 80 11.37 10.43 3.18
N ALA A 81 11.62 11.29 4.15
CA ALA A 81 10.68 11.52 5.25
C ALA A 81 9.37 12.12 4.71
N VAL A 82 8.25 11.63 5.23
CA VAL A 82 6.96 12.32 5.11
C VAL A 82 7.14 13.78 5.53
N GLY A 83 6.91 14.72 4.60
CA GLY A 83 7.08 16.16 4.87
C GLY A 83 7.94 16.92 3.88
N GLN A 84 8.58 16.25 2.91
CA GLN A 84 9.27 16.94 1.81
C GLN A 84 8.25 17.36 0.73
N SER A 85 8.48 18.53 0.12
CA SER A 85 7.72 18.97 -1.06
C SER A 85 8.03 18.02 -2.22
N GLY A 86 7.02 17.67 -2.99
CA GLY A 86 7.13 16.74 -4.12
C GLY A 86 6.14 15.60 -4.03
N LEU A 87 6.09 14.80 -5.08
CA LEU A 87 5.34 13.56 -5.14
C LEU A 87 6.28 12.36 -4.98
N THR A 88 5.93 11.47 -4.09
CA THR A 88 6.59 10.17 -3.94
C THR A 88 5.55 9.07 -4.10
N VAL A 89 5.82 8.08 -4.97
CA VAL A 89 4.99 6.90 -5.14
C VAL A 89 5.86 5.67 -4.87
N LYS A 90 5.56 4.97 -3.79
CA LYS A 90 6.37 3.86 -3.27
C LYS A 90 5.60 2.55 -3.28
N THR A 91 6.14 1.54 -3.94
CA THR A 91 5.57 0.19 -3.88
C THR A 91 5.91 -0.47 -2.55
N LEU A 92 4.94 -1.14 -1.94
CA LEU A 92 5.11 -1.81 -0.65
C LEU A 92 5.05 -3.33 -0.81
N ARG A 93 5.70 -4.03 0.10
CA ARG A 93 5.64 -5.51 0.16
C ARG A 93 4.42 -5.92 0.96
N ALA A 94 3.35 -6.32 0.30
CA ALA A 94 2.07 -6.67 0.92
C ALA A 94 1.58 -8.08 0.54
N GLY A 95 2.47 -9.05 0.51
CA GLY A 95 2.15 -10.43 0.13
C GLY A 95 1.92 -10.59 -1.37
N LYS A 96 0.78 -11.19 -1.75
CA LYS A 96 0.23 -11.13 -3.10
C LYS A 96 -0.57 -9.82 -3.24
N GLY A 97 -0.82 -9.40 -4.46
CA GLY A 97 -1.51 -8.15 -4.73
C GLY A 97 -0.63 -6.92 -4.51
N GLU A 98 -1.23 -5.78 -4.62
CA GLU A 98 -0.54 -4.49 -4.68
C GLU A 98 -0.83 -3.63 -3.46
N ALA A 99 0.18 -2.92 -3.01
CA ALA A 99 0.05 -1.82 -2.09
C ALA A 99 1.03 -0.72 -2.49
N VAL A 100 0.52 0.47 -2.68
CA VAL A 100 1.29 1.64 -3.12
C VAL A 100 1.03 2.79 -2.17
N LEU A 101 2.09 3.29 -1.57
CA LEU A 101 2.06 4.51 -0.75
C LEU A 101 2.33 5.71 -1.63
N VAL A 102 1.44 6.68 -1.59
CA VAL A 102 1.57 7.97 -2.26
C VAL A 102 1.73 9.06 -1.21
N CYS A 103 2.79 9.83 -1.32
CA CYS A 103 3.01 11.02 -0.48
C CYS A 103 3.14 12.23 -1.39
N ALA A 104 2.35 13.27 -1.15
CA ALA A 104 2.40 14.52 -1.88
C ALA A 104 2.36 15.69 -0.90
N ASP A 105 3.44 16.47 -0.85
CA ASP A 105 3.57 17.66 0.01
C ASP A 105 3.17 17.44 1.49
N GLY A 106 3.51 16.28 2.04
CA GLY A 106 3.18 15.91 3.43
C GLY A 106 1.85 15.18 3.62
N TYR A 107 1.00 15.11 2.60
CA TYR A 107 -0.23 14.32 2.61
C TYR A 107 0.04 12.88 2.15
N THR A 108 -0.68 11.93 2.71
CA THR A 108 -0.43 10.49 2.49
C THR A 108 -1.68 9.76 2.06
N MET A 109 -1.52 8.88 1.09
CA MET A 109 -2.58 8.00 0.58
C MET A 109 -2.04 6.59 0.35
N LEU A 110 -2.83 5.60 0.72
CA LEU A 110 -2.53 4.19 0.47
C LEU A 110 -3.47 3.64 -0.61
N LEU A 111 -2.91 3.14 -1.69
CA LEU A 111 -3.62 2.45 -2.77
C LEU A 111 -3.45 0.94 -2.61
N GLY A 112 -4.54 0.22 -2.41
CA GLY A 112 -4.52 -1.21 -2.16
C GLY A 112 -3.92 -1.59 -0.80
N GLY A 113 -4.00 -2.86 -0.46
CA GLY A 113 -3.54 -3.38 0.83
C GLY A 113 -2.79 -4.71 0.73
N GLY A 114 -2.75 -5.28 -0.47
CA GLY A 114 -2.20 -6.60 -0.68
C GLY A 114 -2.89 -7.69 0.11
N SER A 115 -2.33 -8.89 0.08
CA SER A 115 -2.87 -10.04 0.80
C SER A 115 -2.37 -10.12 2.23
N GLY A 116 -3.12 -10.84 3.06
CA GLY A 116 -2.71 -11.19 4.42
C GLY A 116 -3.31 -10.29 5.49
N MET A 117 -2.72 -10.30 6.68
CA MET A 117 -3.29 -9.63 7.86
C MET A 117 -2.79 -8.19 8.07
N GLY A 118 -2.02 -7.65 7.15
CA GLY A 118 -1.60 -6.24 7.17
C GLY A 118 -0.39 -5.91 8.05
N ALA A 119 0.14 -6.81 8.85
CA ALA A 119 1.26 -6.53 9.75
C ALA A 119 2.51 -6.04 8.98
N ALA A 120 2.89 -6.75 7.90
CA ALA A 120 4.03 -6.36 7.08
C ALA A 120 3.80 -5.03 6.34
N LEU A 121 2.56 -4.78 5.89
CA LEU A 121 2.16 -3.51 5.28
C LEU A 121 2.29 -2.37 6.28
N THR A 122 1.69 -2.52 7.45
CA THR A 122 1.70 -1.51 8.50
C THR A 122 3.11 -1.18 8.98
N ALA A 123 3.96 -2.20 9.16
CA ALA A 123 5.37 -2.00 9.50
C ALA A 123 6.10 -1.17 8.43
N GLN A 124 5.84 -1.40 7.15
CA GLN A 124 6.45 -0.60 6.08
C GLN A 124 5.92 0.83 6.04
N LEU A 125 4.64 1.06 6.33
CA LEU A 125 4.07 2.41 6.46
C LEU A 125 4.78 3.16 7.59
N LEU A 126 4.91 2.57 8.78
CA LEU A 126 5.63 3.15 9.91
C LEU A 126 7.10 3.43 9.57
N LEU A 127 7.80 2.47 8.96
CA LEU A 127 9.19 2.64 8.50
C LEU A 127 9.34 3.72 7.42
N SER A 128 8.27 4.05 6.70
CA SER A 128 8.23 5.16 5.75
C SER A 128 7.87 6.49 6.40
N GLY A 129 7.75 6.54 7.74
CA GLY A 129 7.42 7.75 8.49
C GLY A 129 5.92 8.09 8.47
N VAL A 130 5.06 7.14 8.06
CA VAL A 130 3.61 7.36 8.00
C VAL A 130 2.99 7.03 9.35
N GLY A 131 2.53 8.03 10.08
CA GLY A 131 1.75 7.88 11.31
C GLY A 131 0.24 8.05 11.11
N HIS A 132 -0.16 8.61 9.97
CA HIS A 132 -1.55 8.89 9.61
C HIS A 132 -1.73 8.77 8.09
N LEU A 133 -2.93 8.42 7.64
CA LEU A 133 -3.29 8.41 6.23
C LEU A 133 -4.44 9.40 5.99
N ASN A 134 -4.29 10.28 5.01
CA ASN A 134 -5.41 11.15 4.61
C ASN A 134 -6.45 10.34 3.82
N ALA A 135 -6.01 9.43 2.97
CA ALA A 135 -6.92 8.60 2.21
C ALA A 135 -6.42 7.15 2.08
N VAL A 136 -7.36 6.23 2.00
CA VAL A 136 -7.15 4.85 1.57
C VAL A 136 -8.05 4.59 0.37
N VAL A 137 -7.51 3.98 -0.66
CA VAL A 137 -8.25 3.53 -1.84
C VAL A 137 -8.20 2.01 -1.90
N ALA A 138 -9.34 1.36 -1.70
CA ALA A 138 -9.48 -0.07 -1.89
C ALA A 138 -9.47 -0.37 -3.40
N MET A 139 -8.33 -0.81 -3.91
CA MET A 139 -8.11 -1.00 -5.35
C MET A 139 -8.91 -2.18 -5.94
N GLY A 140 -9.51 -3.00 -5.10
CA GLY A 140 -10.38 -4.14 -5.45
C GLY A 140 -11.25 -4.52 -4.27
N SER A 141 -11.87 -5.69 -4.34
CA SER A 141 -12.75 -6.23 -3.29
C SER A 141 -12.28 -7.59 -2.76
N ASP A 142 -11.31 -8.20 -3.42
CA ASP A 142 -10.75 -9.51 -3.08
C ASP A 142 -9.65 -9.41 -2.01
N ALA A 143 -9.34 -10.57 -1.40
CA ALA A 143 -8.37 -10.64 -0.31
C ALA A 143 -6.93 -10.27 -0.74
N ASP A 144 -6.57 -10.47 -2.00
CA ASP A 144 -5.24 -10.12 -2.50
C ASP A 144 -5.09 -8.62 -2.71
N SER A 145 -6.19 -7.89 -2.95
CA SER A 145 -6.21 -6.44 -3.14
C SER A 145 -6.33 -5.65 -1.83
N ILE A 146 -7.13 -6.15 -0.86
CA ILE A 146 -7.52 -5.36 0.33
C ILE A 146 -7.27 -6.05 1.68
N GLY A 147 -6.73 -7.26 1.68
CA GLY A 147 -6.59 -8.06 2.91
C GLY A 147 -5.81 -7.37 4.04
N GLY A 148 -4.83 -6.56 3.71
CA GLY A 148 -4.01 -5.82 4.66
C GLY A 148 -4.61 -4.50 5.15
N LEU A 149 -5.62 -3.95 4.47
CA LEU A 149 -6.20 -2.64 4.79
C LEU A 149 -6.82 -2.55 6.19
N PRO A 150 -7.57 -3.54 6.70
CA PRO A 150 -8.23 -3.40 8.00
C PRO A 150 -7.26 -3.05 9.13
N LEU A 151 -6.09 -3.68 9.18
CA LEU A 151 -5.09 -3.38 10.21
C LEU A 151 -4.45 -2.00 9.98
N ALA A 152 -4.09 -1.67 8.75
CA ALA A 152 -3.54 -0.35 8.42
C ALA A 152 -4.53 0.76 8.79
N MET A 153 -5.82 0.60 8.48
CA MET A 153 -6.86 1.56 8.82
C MET A 153 -7.05 1.71 10.35
N THR A 154 -6.99 0.61 11.09
CA THR A 154 -7.12 0.65 12.56
C THR A 154 -5.99 1.47 13.18
N LEU A 155 -4.76 1.34 12.69
CA LEU A 155 -3.59 2.00 13.27
C LEU A 155 -3.36 3.41 12.71
N MET A 156 -3.61 3.62 11.42
CA MET A 156 -3.33 4.90 10.74
C MET A 156 -4.55 5.83 10.68
N GLN A 157 -5.75 5.36 11.06
CA GLN A 157 -7.00 6.13 11.16
C GLN A 157 -7.22 7.09 9.98
N PRO A 158 -7.41 6.60 8.73
CA PRO A 158 -7.55 7.45 7.56
C PRO A 158 -8.79 8.35 7.67
N GLU A 159 -8.71 9.53 7.05
CA GLU A 159 -9.85 10.45 6.94
C GLU A 159 -10.89 9.93 5.94
N TYR A 160 -10.42 9.31 4.84
CA TYR A 160 -11.28 8.80 3.78
C TYR A 160 -10.94 7.35 3.42
N LEU A 161 -11.99 6.53 3.20
CA LEU A 161 -11.90 5.26 2.50
C LEU A 161 -12.70 5.34 1.21
N LEU A 162 -12.00 5.30 0.07
CA LEU A 162 -12.61 5.11 -1.25
C LEU A 162 -12.67 3.62 -1.55
N TYR A 163 -13.81 3.12 -1.99
CA TYR A 163 -14.02 1.71 -2.27
C TYR A 163 -14.82 1.50 -3.56
N PRO A 164 -14.65 0.37 -4.28
CA PRO A 164 -15.41 0.08 -5.49
C PRO A 164 -16.92 0.12 -5.25
N SER A 165 -17.66 0.73 -6.15
CA SER A 165 -19.12 0.82 -6.05
C SER A 165 -19.84 -0.50 -6.40
N SER A 166 -19.15 -1.45 -7.04
CA SER A 166 -19.64 -2.80 -7.26
C SER A 166 -19.78 -3.54 -5.94
N GLN A 167 -20.93 -4.20 -5.76
CA GLN A 167 -21.27 -4.86 -4.49
C GLN A 167 -20.71 -6.28 -4.43
N THR A 168 -19.40 -6.44 -4.38
CA THR A 168 -18.81 -7.74 -4.09
C THR A 168 -18.88 -8.02 -2.59
N LYS A 169 -19.61 -9.05 -2.20
CA LYS A 169 -19.84 -9.42 -0.79
C LYS A 169 -18.85 -10.48 -0.29
N GLY A 170 -17.57 -10.33 -0.61
CA GLY A 170 -16.54 -11.25 -0.12
C GLY A 170 -16.17 -11.00 1.36
N THR A 171 -15.63 -12.01 2.02
CA THR A 171 -15.21 -11.91 3.44
C THR A 171 -14.21 -10.78 3.68
N ALA A 172 -13.26 -10.58 2.76
CA ALA A 172 -12.27 -9.50 2.86
C ALA A 172 -12.93 -8.12 2.79
N TYR A 173 -13.88 -7.94 1.86
CA TYR A 173 -14.63 -6.71 1.71
C TYR A 173 -15.48 -6.41 2.96
N ASN A 174 -16.23 -7.39 3.46
CA ASN A 174 -17.05 -7.22 4.66
C ASN A 174 -16.18 -6.82 5.86
N ARG A 175 -15.03 -7.47 6.05
CA ARG A 175 -14.08 -7.13 7.11
C ARG A 175 -13.55 -5.71 6.97
N LEU A 176 -13.24 -5.25 5.76
CA LEU A 176 -12.80 -3.87 5.51
C LEU A 176 -13.90 -2.89 5.88
N MET A 177 -15.14 -3.12 5.42
CA MET A 177 -16.28 -2.25 5.69
C MET A 177 -16.64 -2.21 7.18
N ASP A 178 -16.62 -3.35 7.86
CA ASP A 178 -16.83 -3.43 9.33
C ASP A 178 -15.77 -2.62 10.08
N THR A 179 -14.51 -2.68 9.64
CA THR A 179 -13.43 -1.89 10.24
C THR A 179 -13.64 -0.40 10.01
N ALA A 180 -14.01 -0.01 8.80
CA ALA A 180 -14.24 1.39 8.46
C ALA A 180 -15.45 1.98 9.19
N GLN A 181 -16.54 1.21 9.31
CA GLN A 181 -17.74 1.65 10.03
C GLN A 181 -17.54 1.83 11.53
N LYS A 182 -16.58 1.10 12.12
CA LYS A 182 -16.20 1.27 13.53
C LYS A 182 -15.35 2.50 13.78
N SER A 183 -14.77 3.08 12.73
CA SER A 183 -13.96 4.30 12.84
C SER A 183 -14.88 5.52 12.84
N SER A 184 -14.83 6.31 13.90
CA SER A 184 -15.54 7.60 13.96
C SER A 184 -14.87 8.70 13.11
N LYS A 185 -13.66 8.46 12.62
CA LYS A 185 -12.85 9.43 11.86
C LYS A 185 -12.89 9.20 10.36
N THR A 186 -13.19 7.98 9.90
CA THR A 186 -13.12 7.62 8.49
C THR A 186 -14.45 7.85 7.77
N GLN A 187 -14.43 8.68 6.75
CA GLN A 187 -15.55 8.87 5.85
C GLN A 187 -15.50 7.84 4.72
N LEU A 188 -16.64 7.17 4.46
CA LEU A 188 -16.78 6.16 3.42
C LEU A 188 -17.25 6.79 2.12
N MET A 189 -16.55 6.56 1.02
CA MET A 189 -16.88 7.09 -0.29
C MET A 189 -16.88 5.98 -1.35
N ALA A 190 -18.05 5.69 -1.92
CA ALA A 190 -18.13 4.80 -3.07
C ALA A 190 -17.49 5.46 -4.28
N ALA A 191 -16.41 4.87 -4.77
CA ALA A 191 -15.61 5.41 -5.87
C ALA A 191 -16.27 5.10 -7.22
N LYS A 192 -16.27 6.11 -8.08
CA LYS A 192 -16.75 6.02 -9.47
C LYS A 192 -15.77 6.75 -10.39
N PRO A 193 -15.65 6.36 -11.66
CA PRO A 193 -14.87 7.10 -12.65
C PRO A 193 -15.24 8.59 -12.67
N GLY A 194 -14.24 9.45 -12.76
CA GLY A 194 -14.41 10.90 -12.74
C GLY A 194 -14.36 11.55 -11.36
N ILE A 195 -14.44 10.78 -10.27
CA ILE A 195 -14.18 11.35 -8.93
C ILE A 195 -12.72 11.79 -8.88
N SER A 196 -12.51 13.05 -8.51
CA SER A 196 -11.20 13.65 -8.39
C SER A 196 -11.08 14.46 -7.09
N PHE A 197 -9.92 14.41 -6.46
CA PHE A 197 -9.60 15.16 -5.24
C PHE A 197 -8.13 15.55 -5.19
N MET A 198 -7.79 16.48 -4.32
CA MET A 198 -6.41 16.92 -4.11
C MET A 198 -5.78 16.17 -2.95
N LEU A 199 -4.55 15.70 -3.16
CA LEU A 199 -3.65 15.21 -2.13
C LEU A 199 -2.41 16.12 -2.13
N GLY A 200 -2.40 17.12 -1.24
CA GLY A 200 -1.45 18.24 -1.40
C GLY A 200 -1.69 18.93 -2.74
N ARG A 201 -0.64 19.08 -3.56
CA ARG A 201 -0.74 19.60 -4.94
C ARG A 201 -1.00 18.51 -5.99
N ALA A 202 -1.00 17.24 -5.60
CA ALA A 202 -1.33 16.17 -6.52
C ALA A 202 -2.84 16.10 -6.75
N GLN A 203 -3.27 16.08 -7.99
CA GLN A 203 -4.64 15.75 -8.37
C GLN A 203 -4.76 14.24 -8.53
N VAL A 204 -5.62 13.62 -7.74
CA VAL A 204 -5.92 12.19 -7.78
C VAL A 204 -7.27 12.00 -8.45
N THR A 205 -7.33 11.21 -9.50
CA THR A 205 -8.56 10.94 -10.26
C THR A 205 -8.80 9.44 -10.37
N ILE A 206 -9.99 8.99 -10.01
CA ILE A 206 -10.46 7.63 -10.26
C ILE A 206 -10.84 7.56 -11.74
N ILE A 207 -10.13 6.75 -12.52
CA ILE A 207 -10.36 6.64 -13.96
C ILE A 207 -11.05 5.33 -14.36
N GLY A 208 -11.07 4.34 -13.51
CA GLY A 208 -11.72 3.05 -13.74
C GLY A 208 -12.31 2.45 -12.48
N PRO A 209 -13.15 1.43 -12.64
CA PRO A 209 -13.52 0.75 -13.90
C PRO A 209 -14.47 1.59 -14.77
N ALA A 210 -14.43 1.41 -16.09
CA ALA A 210 -15.28 2.17 -17.03
C ALA A 210 -16.77 1.88 -16.85
N LYS A 211 -17.10 0.67 -16.44
CA LYS A 211 -18.45 0.21 -16.07
C LYS A 211 -18.38 -0.82 -14.95
N THR A 212 -19.49 -1.12 -14.32
CA THR A 212 -19.68 -2.18 -13.32
C THR A 212 -21.12 -2.69 -13.39
N PRO A 213 -21.41 -3.95 -12.99
CA PRO A 213 -20.45 -4.99 -12.62
C PRO A 213 -19.88 -5.73 -13.83
N HIS A 214 -18.76 -6.41 -13.65
CA HIS A 214 -18.18 -7.32 -14.62
C HIS A 214 -18.40 -8.78 -14.24
N VAL A 215 -18.37 -9.67 -15.25
CA VAL A 215 -18.39 -11.13 -15.01
C VAL A 215 -17.11 -11.56 -14.28
N ASP A 216 -15.96 -11.00 -14.68
CA ASP A 216 -14.73 -11.14 -13.93
C ASP A 216 -14.59 -9.94 -12.98
N GLU A 217 -14.82 -10.18 -11.69
CA GLU A 217 -14.83 -9.15 -10.65
C GLU A 217 -13.50 -8.40 -10.51
N ARG A 218 -12.40 -8.94 -11.03
CA ARG A 218 -11.11 -8.24 -11.08
C ARG A 218 -11.21 -6.94 -11.86
N ASN A 219 -12.03 -6.91 -12.92
CA ASN A 219 -12.25 -5.72 -13.72
C ASN A 219 -13.09 -4.64 -13.01
N ASP A 220 -13.69 -4.94 -11.86
CA ASP A 220 -14.34 -3.97 -10.99
C ASP A 220 -13.33 -3.21 -10.09
N GLY A 221 -12.06 -3.56 -10.17
CA GLY A 221 -10.97 -2.89 -9.46
C GLY A 221 -10.81 -1.43 -9.90
N LEU A 222 -10.49 -0.57 -8.92
CA LEU A 222 -10.26 0.85 -9.18
C LEU A 222 -8.93 1.04 -9.90
N SER A 223 -8.91 2.00 -10.82
CA SER A 223 -7.72 2.50 -11.47
C SER A 223 -7.59 3.99 -11.19
N VAL A 224 -6.39 4.42 -10.83
CA VAL A 224 -6.13 5.77 -10.31
C VAL A 224 -5.08 6.46 -11.15
N ARG A 225 -5.37 7.69 -11.55
CA ARG A 225 -4.41 8.62 -12.14
C ARG A 225 -4.01 9.66 -11.10
N ILE A 226 -2.73 9.98 -11.02
CA ILE A 226 -2.15 10.97 -10.14
C ILE A 226 -1.37 11.96 -10.98
N ASP A 227 -1.82 13.20 -11.03
CA ASP A 227 -1.16 14.29 -11.73
C ASP A 227 -0.47 15.22 -10.71
N TYR A 228 0.81 15.53 -10.94
CA TYR A 228 1.60 16.41 -10.07
C TYR A 228 2.46 17.34 -10.93
N GLY A 229 2.02 18.59 -11.06
CA GLY A 229 2.64 19.53 -12.00
C GLY A 229 2.52 19.05 -13.44
N GLN A 230 3.66 18.80 -14.08
CA GLN A 230 3.74 18.28 -15.45
C GLN A 230 3.92 16.77 -15.52
N THR A 231 3.99 16.10 -14.37
CA THR A 231 4.22 14.65 -14.30
C THR A 231 2.96 13.90 -13.87
N SER A 232 2.86 12.66 -14.32
CA SER A 232 1.70 11.81 -14.06
C SER A 232 2.07 10.35 -13.80
N VAL A 233 1.31 9.73 -12.90
CA VAL A 233 1.43 8.30 -12.58
C VAL A 233 0.07 7.63 -12.74
N LEU A 234 0.05 6.52 -13.45
CA LEU A 234 -1.10 5.66 -13.55
C LEU A 234 -0.89 4.43 -12.66
N VAL A 235 -1.82 4.19 -11.73
CA VAL A 235 -1.83 3.00 -10.87
C VAL A 235 -3.07 2.19 -11.22
N LEU A 236 -2.84 1.02 -11.81
CA LEU A 236 -3.92 0.13 -12.17
C LEU A 236 -4.16 -0.88 -11.05
N GLY A 237 -5.42 -1.07 -10.68
CA GLY A 237 -5.82 -2.10 -9.72
C GLY A 237 -5.72 -3.50 -10.31
N GLY A 238 -6.48 -4.42 -9.72
CA GLY A 238 -6.48 -5.83 -10.13
C GLY A 238 -7.05 -6.13 -11.51
N ILE A 239 -7.24 -5.14 -12.39
CA ILE A 239 -7.86 -5.31 -13.72
C ILE A 239 -7.02 -6.21 -14.63
N ILE A 240 -7.70 -6.91 -15.54
CA ILE A 240 -7.09 -7.73 -16.58
C ILE A 240 -7.31 -7.12 -17.96
N ALA A 241 -6.74 -7.70 -19.00
CA ALA A 241 -6.73 -7.17 -20.36
C ALA A 241 -8.12 -6.77 -20.91
N SER A 242 -9.20 -7.44 -20.51
CA SER A 242 -10.56 -7.04 -20.91
C SER A 242 -10.98 -5.70 -20.29
N GLY A 243 -10.73 -5.49 -19.01
CA GLY A 243 -11.01 -4.22 -18.34
C GLY A 243 -10.08 -3.10 -18.83
N GLU A 244 -8.82 -3.41 -19.14
CA GLU A 244 -7.89 -2.46 -19.75
C GLU A 244 -8.37 -1.94 -21.11
N ARG A 245 -8.89 -2.82 -21.98
CA ARG A 245 -9.49 -2.42 -23.25
C ARG A 245 -10.75 -1.56 -23.06
N GLU A 246 -11.52 -1.82 -22.01
CA GLU A 246 -12.65 -0.95 -21.66
C GLU A 246 -12.20 0.44 -21.22
N LEU A 247 -11.13 0.55 -20.42
CA LEU A 247 -10.54 1.86 -20.09
C LEU A 247 -10.11 2.61 -21.34
N ILE A 248 -9.45 1.96 -22.30
CA ILE A 248 -9.03 2.57 -23.55
C ILE A 248 -10.25 3.09 -24.35
N THR A 249 -11.30 2.28 -24.46
CA THR A 249 -12.51 2.66 -25.18
C THR A 249 -13.32 3.76 -24.49
N SER A 250 -13.19 3.91 -23.19
CA SER A 250 -13.87 4.97 -22.41
C SER A 250 -13.29 6.36 -22.65
N LYS A 251 -12.18 6.48 -23.37
CA LYS A 251 -11.50 7.74 -23.72
C LYS A 251 -11.03 8.56 -22.52
N VAL A 252 -10.84 7.94 -21.37
CA VAL A 252 -10.15 8.58 -20.25
C VAL A 252 -8.68 8.84 -20.64
N ASN A 253 -8.08 9.87 -20.06
CA ASN A 253 -6.67 10.15 -20.30
C ASN A 253 -5.80 9.07 -19.65
N LEU A 254 -5.14 8.24 -20.47
CA LEU A 254 -4.25 7.17 -20.06
C LEU A 254 -2.77 7.51 -20.20
N ASP A 255 -2.42 8.54 -21.00
CA ASP A 255 -1.04 8.99 -21.18
C ASP A 255 -0.41 9.35 -19.82
N ALA A 256 0.70 8.71 -19.47
CA ALA A 256 1.32 8.91 -18.16
C ALA A 256 2.85 8.63 -18.20
N ASP A 257 3.62 9.45 -17.46
CA ASP A 257 5.07 9.27 -17.34
C ASP A 257 5.45 7.95 -16.70
N ALA A 258 4.65 7.50 -15.74
CA ALA A 258 4.89 6.24 -15.06
C ALA A 258 3.64 5.38 -14.93
N LEU A 259 3.83 4.06 -15.03
CA LEU A 259 2.79 3.05 -14.90
C LEU A 259 3.15 2.06 -13.78
N VAL A 260 2.26 1.94 -12.79
CA VAL A 260 2.25 0.78 -11.89
C VAL A 260 1.31 -0.26 -12.51
N CYS A 261 1.90 -1.35 -13.01
CA CYS A 261 1.20 -2.33 -13.81
C CYS A 261 0.20 -3.15 -13.00
N ALA A 262 -0.97 -3.40 -13.58
CA ALA A 262 -2.00 -4.25 -12.99
C ALA A 262 -1.51 -5.67 -12.74
N GLN A 263 -2.09 -6.34 -11.74
CA GLN A 263 -1.78 -7.74 -11.38
C GLN A 263 -0.27 -8.00 -11.18
N GLY A 264 0.49 -6.96 -10.76
CA GLY A 264 1.94 -7.07 -10.58
C GLY A 264 2.73 -7.37 -11.85
N GLY A 265 2.15 -7.21 -13.03
CA GLY A 265 2.75 -7.56 -14.32
C GLY A 265 2.51 -9.02 -14.71
N SER A 266 1.36 -9.60 -14.37
CA SER A 266 0.95 -10.92 -14.85
C SER A 266 0.63 -10.91 -16.35
N GLU A 267 0.66 -12.08 -16.98
CA GLU A 267 0.40 -12.20 -18.42
C GLU A 267 -1.06 -11.85 -18.80
N GLU A 268 -1.99 -11.96 -17.85
CA GLU A 268 -3.41 -11.66 -18.03
C GLU A 268 -3.71 -10.15 -18.08
N ALA A 269 -2.73 -9.33 -17.70
CA ALA A 269 -2.85 -7.88 -17.62
C ALA A 269 -1.74 -7.17 -18.42
N THR A 270 -1.79 -5.85 -18.43
CA THR A 270 -0.83 -4.99 -19.13
C THR A 270 -0.74 -5.36 -20.60
N CYS A 271 -1.90 -5.35 -21.27
CA CYS A 271 -2.00 -5.71 -22.70
C CYS A 271 -1.26 -4.71 -23.58
N GLN A 272 -0.94 -5.11 -24.81
CA GLN A 272 -0.17 -4.28 -25.73
C GLN A 272 -0.86 -2.94 -26.00
N GLU A 273 -2.18 -2.97 -26.20
CA GLU A 273 -2.98 -1.78 -26.48
C GLU A 273 -2.95 -0.77 -25.32
N LEU A 274 -2.93 -1.27 -24.07
CA LEU A 274 -2.79 -0.41 -22.90
C LEU A 274 -1.40 0.22 -22.84
N VAL A 275 -0.35 -0.57 -23.04
CA VAL A 275 1.04 -0.08 -23.01
C VAL A 275 1.26 1.00 -24.05
N GLU A 276 0.68 0.84 -25.26
CA GLU A 276 0.73 1.84 -26.32
C GLU A 276 -0.07 3.11 -25.97
N ALA A 277 -1.24 2.96 -25.33
CA ALA A 277 -2.09 4.08 -24.93
C ALA A 277 -1.49 4.88 -23.78
N VAL A 278 -0.80 4.22 -22.83
CA VAL A 278 -0.14 4.89 -21.71
C VAL A 278 1.22 5.44 -22.11
N SER A 279 1.96 4.71 -22.96
CA SER A 279 3.32 5.05 -23.42
C SER A 279 4.27 5.49 -22.29
N PRO A 280 4.36 4.74 -21.18
CA PRO A 280 5.05 5.20 -19.98
C PRO A 280 6.56 5.20 -20.18
N ARG A 281 7.24 6.23 -19.69
CA ARG A 281 8.71 6.26 -19.64
C ARG A 281 9.24 5.33 -18.53
N ILE A 282 8.49 5.16 -17.44
CA ILE A 282 8.84 4.32 -16.30
C ILE A 282 7.72 3.32 -16.04
N ALA A 283 8.04 2.04 -15.89
CA ALA A 283 7.06 1.01 -15.53
C ALA A 283 7.49 0.21 -14.31
N LEU A 284 6.57 0.03 -13.36
CA LEU A 284 6.79 -0.73 -12.13
C LEU A 284 6.01 -2.03 -12.15
N LEU A 285 6.70 -3.16 -12.08
CA LEU A 285 6.15 -4.50 -11.97
C LEU A 285 6.26 -4.98 -10.51
N THR A 286 5.15 -4.98 -9.79
CA THR A 286 5.09 -5.22 -8.34
C THR A 286 5.02 -6.71 -7.96
N GLY A 287 4.75 -7.59 -8.92
CA GLY A 287 4.70 -9.04 -8.72
C GLY A 287 6.05 -9.66 -8.39
N LYS A 288 6.01 -10.83 -7.73
CA LYS A 288 7.23 -11.61 -7.46
C LYS A 288 7.84 -12.19 -8.73
N ASN A 289 6.98 -12.64 -9.65
CA ASN A 289 7.35 -13.26 -10.92
C ASN A 289 6.56 -12.60 -12.05
N PRO A 290 6.91 -11.37 -12.46
CA PRO A 290 6.24 -10.71 -13.56
C PRO A 290 6.50 -11.47 -14.86
N ALA A 291 5.50 -11.49 -15.75
CA ALA A 291 5.61 -12.17 -17.02
C ALA A 291 6.64 -11.50 -17.94
N ASN A 292 7.53 -12.28 -18.56
CA ASN A 292 8.52 -11.74 -19.47
C ASN A 292 7.86 -11.06 -20.69
N ALA A 293 6.71 -11.54 -21.13
CA ALA A 293 5.94 -10.92 -22.20
C ALA A 293 5.54 -9.47 -21.87
N VAL A 294 5.19 -9.18 -20.61
CA VAL A 294 4.86 -7.82 -20.12
C VAL A 294 6.12 -6.94 -20.13
N ARG A 295 7.24 -7.46 -19.63
CA ARG A 295 8.53 -6.73 -19.72
C ARG A 295 8.86 -6.33 -21.16
N VAL A 296 8.74 -7.26 -22.10
CA VAL A 296 9.04 -7.03 -23.51
C VAL A 296 8.10 -5.99 -24.13
N ARG A 297 6.79 -6.02 -23.78
CA ARG A 297 5.83 -5.01 -24.26
C ARG A 297 6.23 -3.60 -23.82
N LEU A 298 6.56 -3.42 -22.55
CA LEU A 298 6.97 -2.15 -21.96
C LEU A 298 8.29 -1.65 -22.57
N MET A 299 9.28 -2.52 -22.71
CA MET A 299 10.56 -2.15 -23.31
C MET A 299 10.43 -1.73 -24.79
N ARG A 300 9.47 -2.29 -25.53
CA ARG A 300 9.21 -1.92 -26.94
C ARG A 300 8.73 -0.50 -27.12
N VAL A 301 8.02 0.07 -26.14
CA VAL A 301 7.60 1.48 -26.15
C VAL A 301 8.65 2.40 -25.52
N GLY A 302 9.81 1.87 -25.13
CA GLY A 302 10.93 2.64 -24.58
C GLY A 302 10.87 2.85 -23.07
N SER A 303 10.06 2.04 -22.35
CA SER A 303 9.98 2.18 -20.90
C SER A 303 11.22 1.63 -20.18
N ASP A 304 11.67 2.35 -19.16
CA ASP A 304 12.56 1.84 -18.11
C ASP A 304 11.74 0.94 -17.18
N VAL A 305 12.00 -0.37 -17.21
CA VAL A 305 11.19 -1.35 -16.48
C VAL A 305 11.86 -1.76 -15.17
N TYR A 306 11.22 -1.46 -14.05
CA TYR A 306 11.65 -1.82 -12.72
C TYR A 306 10.79 -2.95 -12.16
N CYS A 307 11.42 -4.04 -11.74
CA CYS A 307 10.73 -5.19 -11.21
C CYS A 307 11.03 -5.38 -9.72
N ARG A 308 10.00 -5.66 -8.94
CA ARG A 308 10.15 -5.99 -7.52
C ARG A 308 11.08 -7.20 -7.30
N ALA A 309 11.08 -8.15 -8.22
CA ALA A 309 11.95 -9.33 -8.17
C ALA A 309 13.42 -8.95 -8.15
N ASP A 310 13.79 -7.90 -8.90
CA ASP A 310 15.17 -7.45 -9.07
C ASP A 310 15.58 -6.43 -8.01
N PHE A 311 14.68 -5.50 -7.66
CA PHE A 311 15.00 -4.31 -6.85
C PHE A 311 14.31 -4.26 -5.48
N GLY A 312 13.28 -5.07 -5.25
CA GLY A 312 12.52 -5.03 -4.00
C GLY A 312 11.49 -3.90 -3.97
N VAL A 313 11.62 -2.98 -3.02
CA VAL A 313 10.76 -1.79 -2.94
C VAL A 313 11.25 -0.76 -3.95
N MET A 314 10.34 -0.23 -4.76
CA MET A 314 10.65 0.77 -5.77
C MET A 314 9.95 2.08 -5.44
N THR A 315 10.62 3.19 -5.69
CA THR A 315 10.10 4.53 -5.40
C THR A 315 10.21 5.41 -6.62
N LEU A 316 9.09 6.04 -7.00
CA LEU A 316 9.07 7.17 -7.93
C LEU A 316 9.13 8.47 -7.13
N PHE A 317 9.84 9.43 -7.64
CA PHE A 317 9.88 10.78 -7.11
C PHE A 317 9.64 11.77 -8.24
N SER A 318 8.81 12.79 -7.98
CA SER A 318 8.61 13.93 -8.88
C SER A 318 8.68 15.25 -8.13
N ASP A 319 9.35 16.22 -8.74
CA ASP A 319 9.38 17.62 -8.34
C ASP A 319 8.24 18.45 -8.98
N GLY A 320 7.44 17.82 -9.84
CA GLY A 320 6.39 18.42 -10.65
C GLY A 320 6.81 18.80 -12.06
N GLN A 321 8.08 18.65 -12.40
CA GLN A 321 8.60 18.85 -13.77
C GLN A 321 9.21 17.57 -14.33
N THR A 322 9.92 16.85 -13.51
CA THR A 322 10.60 15.60 -13.87
C THR A 322 10.24 14.49 -12.90
N MET A 323 10.21 13.26 -13.43
CA MET A 323 10.01 12.06 -12.62
C MET A 323 11.20 11.13 -12.75
N THR A 324 11.63 10.58 -11.62
CA THR A 324 12.72 9.61 -11.52
C THR A 324 12.28 8.39 -10.74
N ALA A 325 12.87 7.23 -11.05
CA ALA A 325 12.68 5.99 -10.28
C ALA A 325 13.96 5.66 -9.50
N LYS A 326 13.76 5.15 -8.30
CA LYS A 326 14.84 4.58 -7.48
C LYS A 326 14.40 3.24 -6.93
N PRO A 327 15.27 2.22 -7.04
CA PRO A 327 15.03 0.93 -6.39
C PRO A 327 15.18 1.01 -4.88
#